data_5e8d4a70667a8bca75e4cda4f9f800c4
#
_entry.id   5e8d4a70667a8bca75e4cda4f9f800c4
#
_cell.length_a   1.000
_cell.length_b   1.000
_cell.length_c   1.000
_cell.angle_alpha   90.00
_cell.angle_beta   90.00
_cell.angle_gamma   90.00
#
_symmetry.space_group_name_H-M   'P 1'
#
loop_
_entity.id
_entity.type
_entity.pdbx_description
1 polymer ?
#
loop_
_entity_poly.entity_id
_entity_poly.type
_entity_poly.pdbx_seq_one_letter_code
_entity_poly.pdbx_strand_id
1 'polypeptide(L)'
;MRKSSYMIDVKVDGSNDHMLIHGYTGAIDLVNDKIVSFINSHDTFTESEFPYSAKTWSALIQRGYITEKAEQEEYDYVAYMADILFRRDMLLKKGFTFVITYDCNFRCPYCFEKGVGRDKMVFTPEMVDKAFEAIFYIEPNEKYFFKNITLYGGEPLLVQNRKIISYIIDRGKRLGFTFSAITNGYDLVAYEDLLSPDGIAFLQITVDGVRDHHNSRRIHCQGFPTFDRILDNIGLALKRGVQVSVRVNTDRENIEDLKELQAIFERLQYVENPLFSMNSALLVDYSESETDNTYHYLTQREFIQKHSVSKSQFEYQDYGVFDKLYQAIMRKKPLSFHPIFCRAQTGSFVFDPYGNIYPCWEVVGRPEHCIGHYASAGGVSWSQEPLDNWHKAHISEIQACTVCKYALLCGCGCPAHNLKRHHCLR
;
A
#
# COMPACT_ATOMS: atom_id res chain seq x y z
N MET A 1 11.03 37.81 -8.89
CA MET A 1 10.31 36.53 -8.63
C MET A 1 10.43 35.59 -9.82
N ARG A 2 10.35 34.30 -9.59
CA ARG A 2 10.18 33.25 -10.58
C ARG A 2 9.08 32.27 -10.15
N LYS A 3 8.63 31.43 -11.06
CA LYS A 3 7.77 30.30 -10.73
C LYS A 3 8.52 29.32 -9.81
N SER A 4 7.86 28.84 -8.73
CA SER A 4 8.45 27.80 -7.90
C SER A 4 8.62 26.50 -8.70
N SER A 5 9.76 25.82 -8.50
CA SER A 5 10.05 24.50 -9.08
C SER A 5 9.06 23.42 -8.58
N TYR A 6 8.36 23.68 -7.47
CA TYR A 6 7.40 22.78 -6.85
C TYR A 6 5.94 23.20 -7.07
N MET A 7 5.68 24.19 -7.95
CA MET A 7 4.33 24.51 -8.38
C MET A 7 3.79 23.42 -9.33
N ILE A 8 2.72 22.77 -8.94
CA ILE A 8 1.95 21.81 -9.74
C ILE A 8 0.75 22.54 -10.28
N ASP A 9 0.59 22.55 -11.58
CA ASP A 9 -0.49 23.19 -12.30
C ASP A 9 -1.36 22.13 -12.97
N VAL A 10 -2.66 22.12 -12.67
CA VAL A 10 -3.65 21.20 -13.20
C VAL A 10 -4.83 21.99 -13.74
N LYS A 11 -5.07 21.91 -15.05
CA LYS A 11 -6.25 22.52 -15.65
C LYS A 11 -7.53 21.82 -15.19
N VAL A 12 -8.53 22.60 -14.82
CA VAL A 12 -9.84 22.09 -14.41
C VAL A 12 -10.70 21.86 -15.64
N ASP A 13 -11.14 20.63 -15.85
CA ASP A 13 -11.98 20.28 -16.99
C ASP A 13 -13.29 21.11 -16.99
N GLY A 14 -13.64 21.65 -18.12
CA GLY A 14 -14.88 22.45 -18.30
C GLY A 14 -14.83 23.85 -17.66
N SER A 15 -13.66 24.31 -17.17
CA SER A 15 -13.45 25.64 -16.61
C SER A 15 -12.26 26.37 -17.27
N ASN A 16 -12.21 27.67 -17.08
CA ASN A 16 -11.02 28.47 -17.39
C ASN A 16 -10.06 28.58 -16.20
N ASP A 17 -10.28 27.80 -15.17
CA ASP A 17 -9.46 27.82 -13.97
C ASP A 17 -8.45 26.67 -13.95
N HIS A 18 -7.40 26.89 -13.19
CA HIS A 18 -6.39 25.92 -12.85
C HIS A 18 -6.38 25.68 -11.35
N MET A 19 -6.17 24.44 -10.95
CA MET A 19 -5.82 24.11 -9.58
C MET A 19 -4.31 24.17 -9.45
N LEU A 20 -3.81 25.11 -8.65
CA LEU A 20 -2.42 25.17 -8.26
C LEU A 20 -2.23 24.39 -6.96
N ILE A 21 -1.24 23.52 -6.94
CA ILE A 21 -0.84 22.75 -5.76
C ILE A 21 0.65 23.01 -5.53
N HIS A 22 1.04 23.23 -4.29
CA HIS A 22 2.46 23.42 -3.99
C HIS A 22 3.05 22.20 -3.28
N GLY A 23 4.11 21.64 -3.86
CA GLY A 23 4.67 20.34 -3.49
C GLY A 23 5.33 20.25 -2.11
N TYR A 24 5.59 21.38 -1.43
CA TYR A 24 6.15 21.39 -0.07
C TYR A 24 5.48 22.35 0.92
N THR A 25 4.69 23.36 0.46
CA THR A 25 3.90 24.20 1.38
C THR A 25 2.54 23.58 1.69
N GLY A 26 2.04 22.72 0.81
CA GLY A 26 0.70 22.13 0.92
C GLY A 26 -0.42 23.07 0.48
N ALA A 27 -0.09 24.18 -0.16
CA ALA A 27 -1.06 25.10 -0.70
C ALA A 27 -1.86 24.44 -1.83
N ILE A 28 -3.19 24.64 -1.84
CA ILE A 28 -4.10 24.23 -2.92
C ILE A 28 -5.04 25.40 -3.15
N ASP A 29 -5.06 25.93 -4.37
CA ASP A 29 -5.86 27.11 -4.73
C ASP A 29 -6.40 27.00 -6.16
N LEU A 30 -7.59 27.55 -6.41
CA LEU A 30 -8.11 27.76 -7.75
C LEU A 30 -7.67 29.13 -8.26
N VAL A 31 -7.08 29.15 -9.44
CA VAL A 31 -6.49 30.35 -10.05
C VAL A 31 -6.91 30.40 -11.51
N ASN A 32 -7.24 31.62 -11.98
CA ASN A 32 -7.64 31.85 -13.37
C ASN A 32 -6.48 31.53 -14.35
N ASP A 33 -6.81 30.94 -15.49
CA ASP A 33 -5.91 30.60 -16.59
C ASP A 33 -4.93 31.73 -16.98
N LYS A 34 -5.40 32.99 -16.99
CA LYS A 34 -4.54 34.11 -17.34
C LYS A 34 -3.40 34.38 -16.38
N ILE A 35 -3.60 34.12 -15.07
CA ILE A 35 -2.54 34.22 -14.05
C ILE A 35 -1.51 33.11 -14.25
N VAL A 36 -1.98 31.90 -14.50
CA VAL A 36 -1.12 30.75 -14.75
C VAL A 36 -0.32 30.92 -16.04
N SER A 37 -0.97 31.39 -17.10
CA SER A 37 -0.33 31.71 -18.38
C SER A 37 0.75 32.79 -18.22
N PHE A 38 0.51 33.83 -17.43
CA PHE A 38 1.53 34.84 -17.12
C PHE A 38 2.73 34.21 -16.41
N ILE A 39 2.51 33.45 -15.32
CA ILE A 39 3.57 32.82 -14.57
C ILE A 39 4.39 31.83 -15.44
N ASN A 40 3.73 31.11 -16.35
CA ASN A 40 4.40 30.12 -17.21
C ASN A 40 5.13 30.76 -18.42
N SER A 41 4.79 31.99 -18.80
CA SER A 41 5.40 32.67 -19.95
C SER A 41 6.64 33.53 -19.62
N HIS A 42 6.99 33.62 -18.33
CA HIS A 42 8.12 34.42 -17.87
C HIS A 42 9.04 33.60 -16.98
N ASP A 43 10.33 33.59 -17.26
CA ASP A 43 11.33 32.94 -16.41
C ASP A 43 11.49 33.69 -15.08
N THR A 44 11.53 35.04 -15.18
CA THR A 44 11.56 35.95 -14.03
C THR A 44 10.66 37.15 -14.30
N PHE A 45 10.10 37.71 -13.24
CA PHE A 45 9.20 38.89 -13.35
C PHE A 45 9.13 39.65 -12.03
N THR A 46 8.74 40.91 -12.09
CA THR A 46 8.56 41.81 -10.96
C THR A 46 7.08 42.11 -10.70
N GLU A 47 6.77 42.67 -9.52
CA GLU A 47 5.39 43.09 -9.20
C GLU A 47 4.84 44.11 -10.20
N SER A 48 5.68 45.04 -10.74
CA SER A 48 5.28 46.03 -11.71
C SER A 48 4.90 45.46 -13.09
N GLU A 49 5.40 44.30 -13.44
CA GLU A 49 5.06 43.56 -14.66
C GLU A 49 3.82 42.68 -14.50
N PHE A 50 3.42 42.39 -13.24
CA PHE A 50 2.30 41.54 -12.95
C PHE A 50 0.96 42.25 -13.22
N PRO A 51 0.13 41.75 -14.14
CA PRO A 51 -1.03 42.49 -14.63
C PRO A 51 -2.28 42.44 -13.73
N TYR A 52 -2.11 41.98 -12.48
CA TYR A 52 -3.19 41.78 -11.53
C TYR A 52 -2.93 42.51 -10.21
N SER A 53 -3.84 42.39 -9.24
CA SER A 53 -3.77 43.13 -7.99
C SER A 53 -2.56 42.75 -7.13
N ALA A 54 -2.03 43.74 -6.35
CA ALA A 54 -1.01 43.47 -5.33
C ALA A 54 -1.46 42.42 -4.30
N LYS A 55 -2.77 42.29 -4.04
CA LYS A 55 -3.32 41.23 -3.19
C LYS A 55 -3.07 39.83 -3.77
N THR A 56 -3.29 39.68 -5.09
CA THR A 56 -3.01 38.40 -5.79
C THR A 56 -1.53 38.10 -5.78
N TRP A 57 -0.68 39.10 -6.03
CA TRP A 57 0.77 38.99 -5.96
C TRP A 57 1.24 38.46 -4.57
N SER A 58 0.80 39.15 -3.52
CA SER A 58 1.12 38.76 -2.14
C SER A 58 0.62 37.34 -1.79
N ALA A 59 -0.58 36.98 -2.27
CA ALA A 59 -1.12 35.64 -2.07
C ALA A 59 -0.27 34.55 -2.76
N LEU A 60 0.16 34.77 -4.00
CA LEU A 60 1.02 33.85 -4.74
C LEU A 60 2.36 33.61 -4.03
N ILE A 61 2.97 34.67 -3.47
CA ILE A 61 4.19 34.57 -2.65
C ILE A 61 3.92 33.78 -1.36
N GLN A 62 2.89 34.17 -0.60
CA GLN A 62 2.56 33.52 0.67
C GLN A 62 2.26 32.04 0.52
N ARG A 63 1.61 31.67 -0.60
CA ARG A 63 1.29 30.28 -0.92
C ARG A 63 2.47 29.50 -1.51
N GLY A 64 3.54 30.21 -1.92
CA GLY A 64 4.77 29.63 -2.45
C GLY A 64 4.80 29.45 -3.97
N TYR A 65 3.74 29.81 -4.70
CA TYR A 65 3.67 29.57 -6.15
C TYR A 65 4.69 30.38 -6.95
N ILE A 66 5.05 31.56 -6.45
CA ILE A 66 6.16 32.36 -6.94
C ILE A 66 7.15 32.65 -5.81
N THR A 67 8.45 32.71 -6.12
CA THR A 67 9.52 32.78 -5.13
C THR A 67 10.71 33.60 -5.61
N GLU A 68 11.49 34.14 -4.67
CA GLU A 68 12.81 34.73 -4.91
C GLU A 68 13.96 33.71 -4.83
N LYS A 69 13.70 32.55 -4.23
CA LYS A 69 14.72 31.50 -4.08
C LYS A 69 15.22 31.03 -5.44
N ALA A 70 16.50 30.73 -5.56
CA ALA A 70 17.03 29.97 -6.68
C ALA A 70 16.46 28.54 -6.70
N GLU A 71 16.48 27.90 -7.87
CA GLU A 71 16.01 26.50 -7.98
C GLU A 71 16.74 25.56 -7.03
N GLN A 72 18.06 25.71 -6.93
CA GLN A 72 18.88 24.89 -6.05
C GLN A 72 18.50 25.06 -4.56
N GLU A 73 18.15 26.27 -4.14
CA GLU A 73 17.70 26.50 -2.76
C GLU A 73 16.37 25.80 -2.44
N GLU A 74 15.46 25.68 -3.43
CA GLU A 74 14.24 24.90 -3.26
C GLU A 74 14.55 23.39 -3.23
N TYR A 75 15.46 22.90 -4.08
CA TYR A 75 15.88 21.49 -4.11
C TYR A 75 16.55 21.08 -2.78
N ASP A 76 17.46 21.92 -2.29
CA ASP A 76 18.14 21.70 -1.00
C ASP A 76 17.14 21.71 0.15
N TYR A 77 16.16 22.60 0.12
CA TYR A 77 15.11 22.66 1.14
C TYR A 77 14.24 21.40 1.14
N VAL A 78 13.85 20.89 -0.02
CA VAL A 78 13.04 19.66 -0.12
C VAL A 78 13.85 18.43 0.30
N ALA A 79 15.13 18.34 -0.08
CA ALA A 79 16.03 17.30 0.40
C ALA A 79 16.17 17.33 1.93
N TYR A 80 16.35 18.50 2.52
CA TYR A 80 16.41 18.69 3.96
C TYR A 80 15.10 18.30 4.67
N MET A 81 13.95 18.73 4.15
CA MET A 81 12.66 18.32 4.69
C MET A 81 12.47 16.79 4.62
N ALA A 82 12.84 16.20 3.49
CA ALA A 82 12.73 14.76 3.31
C ALA A 82 13.61 13.98 4.31
N ASP A 83 14.82 14.44 4.59
CA ASP A 83 15.71 13.81 5.58
C ASP A 83 15.12 13.89 7.00
N ILE A 84 14.59 15.04 7.40
CA ILE A 84 13.93 15.20 8.72
C ILE A 84 12.71 14.26 8.83
N LEU A 85 11.88 14.23 7.79
CA LEU A 85 10.69 13.35 7.75
C LEU A 85 11.10 11.87 7.78
N PHE A 86 12.17 11.49 7.09
CA PHE A 86 12.68 10.13 7.09
C PHE A 86 13.18 9.70 8.48
N ARG A 87 13.96 10.54 9.14
CA ARG A 87 14.42 10.29 10.53
C ARG A 87 13.24 10.14 11.49
N ARG A 88 12.19 10.96 11.34
CA ARG A 88 10.95 10.80 12.10
C ARG A 88 10.29 9.44 11.81
N ASP A 89 10.20 9.06 10.52
CA ASP A 89 9.52 7.82 10.12
C ASP A 89 10.28 6.57 10.57
N MET A 90 11.61 6.64 10.72
CA MET A 90 12.43 5.59 11.36
C MET A 90 12.05 5.34 12.83
N LEU A 91 11.49 6.34 13.51
CA LEU A 91 11.02 6.23 14.91
C LEU A 91 9.55 5.78 15.02
N LEU A 92 8.84 5.62 13.91
CA LEU A 92 7.45 5.14 13.92
C LEU A 92 7.37 3.66 14.30
N LYS A 93 6.18 3.24 14.76
CA LYS A 93 5.94 1.86 15.17
C LYS A 93 6.30 0.86 14.07
N LYS A 94 7.00 -0.20 14.44
CA LYS A 94 7.33 -1.34 13.58
C LYS A 94 6.12 -2.24 13.37
N GLY A 95 6.02 -2.88 12.20
CA GLY A 95 5.00 -3.87 11.87
C GLY A 95 5.62 -5.21 11.51
N PHE A 96 4.96 -6.30 11.91
CA PHE A 96 5.47 -7.65 11.73
C PHE A 96 4.46 -8.53 10.99
N THR A 97 4.97 -9.30 10.04
CA THR A 97 4.20 -10.24 9.21
C THR A 97 4.90 -11.59 9.21
N PHE A 98 4.13 -12.66 9.36
CA PHE A 98 4.65 -14.04 9.26
C PHE A 98 4.13 -14.67 7.97
N VAL A 99 5.03 -15.00 7.06
CA VAL A 99 4.76 -15.84 5.89
C VAL A 99 4.72 -17.28 6.37
N ILE A 100 3.53 -17.82 6.55
CA ILE A 100 3.34 -19.15 7.12
C ILE A 100 3.88 -20.24 6.21
N THR A 101 3.65 -20.09 4.91
CA THR A 101 4.09 -21.02 3.86
C THR A 101 4.05 -20.30 2.50
N TYR A 102 4.81 -20.80 1.55
CA TYR A 102 4.69 -20.41 0.14
C TYR A 102 3.69 -21.30 -0.64
N ASP A 103 3.16 -22.37 -0.03
CA ASP A 103 2.10 -23.19 -0.65
C ASP A 103 0.74 -22.49 -0.62
N CYS A 104 -0.08 -22.80 -1.61
CA CYS A 104 -1.43 -22.25 -1.75
C CYS A 104 -2.33 -23.29 -2.42
N ASN A 105 -3.57 -23.40 -1.96
CA ASN A 105 -4.60 -24.23 -2.58
C ASN A 105 -5.24 -23.56 -3.83
N PHE A 106 -4.86 -22.31 -4.16
CA PHE A 106 -5.31 -21.62 -5.38
C PHE A 106 -4.20 -21.51 -6.44
N ARG A 107 -4.63 -21.27 -7.70
CA ARG A 107 -3.77 -21.08 -8.89
C ARG A 107 -4.20 -19.84 -9.65
N CYS A 108 -4.27 -18.69 -8.92
CA CYS A 108 -4.64 -17.41 -9.50
C CYS A 108 -3.61 -17.00 -10.57
N PRO A 109 -4.03 -16.71 -11.81
CA PRO A 109 -3.08 -16.42 -12.90
C PRO A 109 -2.25 -15.16 -12.68
N TYR A 110 -2.80 -14.16 -11.99
CA TYR A 110 -2.15 -12.87 -11.68
C TYR A 110 -1.33 -12.87 -10.37
N CYS A 111 -1.14 -14.03 -9.73
CA CYS A 111 -0.46 -14.11 -8.44
C CYS A 111 1.02 -13.68 -8.57
N PHE A 112 1.44 -12.66 -7.82
CA PHE A 112 2.82 -12.18 -7.84
C PHE A 112 3.82 -13.17 -7.22
N GLU A 113 3.35 -14.11 -6.38
CA GLU A 113 4.16 -15.20 -5.82
C GLU A 113 4.36 -16.38 -6.82
N LYS A 114 3.79 -16.30 -8.04
CA LYS A 114 3.91 -17.35 -9.07
C LYS A 114 5.37 -17.72 -9.37
N GLY A 115 6.28 -16.75 -9.29
CA GLY A 115 7.72 -16.93 -9.55
C GLY A 115 8.56 -17.41 -8.36
N VAL A 116 8.02 -17.46 -7.15
CA VAL A 116 8.77 -17.79 -5.92
C VAL A 116 8.83 -19.31 -5.67
N GLY A 117 8.02 -20.09 -6.38
CA GLY A 117 7.85 -21.50 -6.12
C GLY A 117 6.75 -21.76 -5.06
N ARG A 118 6.30 -23.02 -4.98
CA ARG A 118 5.24 -23.44 -4.06
C ARG A 118 5.78 -24.50 -3.14
N ASP A 119 6.69 -24.09 -2.27
CA ASP A 119 7.26 -24.96 -1.26
C ASP A 119 6.24 -25.16 -0.11
N LYS A 120 6.18 -26.38 0.39
CA LYS A 120 5.33 -26.76 1.52
C LYS A 120 5.98 -26.55 2.88
N MET A 121 7.14 -25.89 2.93
CA MET A 121 7.78 -25.52 4.18
C MET A 121 6.85 -24.61 4.97
N VAL A 122 6.71 -24.90 6.25
CA VAL A 122 5.96 -24.12 7.22
C VAL A 122 6.84 -23.84 8.43
N PHE A 123 6.47 -22.87 9.24
CA PHE A 123 7.14 -22.63 10.52
C PHE A 123 7.14 -23.89 11.38
N THR A 124 8.23 -24.12 12.09
CA THR A 124 8.25 -25.03 13.25
C THR A 124 7.99 -24.23 14.53
N PRO A 125 7.55 -24.87 15.64
CA PRO A 125 7.42 -24.19 16.92
C PRO A 125 8.70 -23.47 17.37
N GLU A 126 9.87 -24.07 17.14
CA GLU A 126 11.16 -23.46 17.44
C GLU A 126 11.39 -22.19 16.62
N MET A 127 11.08 -22.20 15.32
CA MET A 127 11.20 -21.01 14.47
C MET A 127 10.22 -19.92 14.88
N VAL A 128 9.01 -20.28 15.31
CA VAL A 128 8.03 -19.32 15.85
C VAL A 128 8.59 -18.63 17.07
N ASP A 129 9.18 -19.38 18.02
CA ASP A 129 9.78 -18.79 19.22
C ASP A 129 10.91 -17.83 18.86
N LYS A 130 11.82 -18.23 17.95
CA LYS A 130 12.89 -17.35 17.43
C LYS A 130 12.34 -16.10 16.72
N ALA A 131 11.25 -16.21 15.96
CA ALA A 131 10.62 -15.08 15.31
C ALA A 131 10.07 -14.06 16.33
N PHE A 132 9.43 -14.53 17.42
CA PHE A 132 9.02 -13.65 18.51
C PHE A 132 10.21 -13.02 19.25
N GLU A 133 11.28 -13.78 19.51
CA GLU A 133 12.52 -13.22 20.08
C GLU A 133 13.13 -12.15 19.17
N ALA A 134 13.14 -12.38 17.86
CA ALA A 134 13.62 -11.42 16.89
C ALA A 134 12.80 -10.11 16.86
N ILE A 135 11.49 -10.18 17.08
CA ILE A 135 10.65 -8.97 17.21
C ILE A 135 11.19 -8.07 18.35
N PHE A 136 11.44 -8.64 19.53
CA PHE A 136 11.96 -7.88 20.67
C PHE A 136 13.45 -7.51 20.54
N TYR A 137 14.20 -8.22 19.71
CA TYR A 137 15.56 -7.84 19.33
C TYR A 137 15.56 -6.64 18.38
N ILE A 138 14.67 -6.62 17.38
CA ILE A 138 14.53 -5.52 16.41
C ILE A 138 14.03 -4.25 17.08
N GLU A 139 13.05 -4.39 17.99
CA GLU A 139 12.50 -3.27 18.74
C GLU A 139 12.17 -3.70 20.17
N PRO A 140 13.09 -3.41 21.12
CA PRO A 140 12.89 -3.82 22.51
C PRO A 140 11.81 -3.02 23.25
N ASN A 141 11.44 -1.84 22.75
CA ASN A 141 10.41 -1.02 23.35
C ASN A 141 9.05 -1.24 22.70
N GLU A 142 8.15 -1.90 23.43
CA GLU A 142 6.81 -2.24 22.98
C GLU A 142 5.94 -1.05 22.52
N LYS A 143 6.30 0.18 22.90
CA LYS A 143 5.62 1.39 22.42
C LYS A 143 5.88 1.66 20.93
N TYR A 144 6.98 1.15 20.40
CA TYR A 144 7.44 1.40 19.03
C TYR A 144 7.17 0.25 18.06
N PHE A 145 6.27 -0.68 18.41
CA PHE A 145 5.74 -1.62 17.44
C PHE A 145 4.23 -1.86 17.64
N PHE A 146 3.60 -2.38 16.60
CA PHE A 146 2.19 -2.78 16.68
C PHE A 146 2.09 -4.16 17.35
N LYS A 147 1.22 -4.28 18.33
CA LYS A 147 0.87 -5.55 18.97
C LYS A 147 -0.09 -6.36 18.09
N ASN A 148 0.18 -6.39 16.78
CA ASN A 148 -0.54 -7.21 15.81
C ASN A 148 0.45 -7.88 14.88
N ILE A 149 0.25 -9.17 14.61
CA ILE A 149 0.99 -9.95 13.62
C ILE A 149 0.06 -10.31 12.49
N THR A 150 0.48 -10.00 11.26
CA THR A 150 -0.25 -10.38 10.05
C THR A 150 0.22 -11.76 9.59
N LEU A 151 -0.70 -12.72 9.51
CA LEU A 151 -0.47 -14.03 8.91
C LEU A 151 -0.63 -13.90 7.39
N TYR A 152 0.39 -14.35 6.65
CA TYR A 152 0.53 -14.12 5.22
C TYR A 152 1.19 -15.33 4.53
N GLY A 153 1.36 -15.27 3.20
CA GLY A 153 2.04 -16.25 2.38
C GLY A 153 1.23 -16.65 1.16
N GLY A 154 1.52 -17.80 0.55
CA GLY A 154 0.71 -18.36 -0.50
C GLY A 154 -0.76 -18.44 -0.06
N GLU A 155 -1.04 -19.29 0.93
CA GLU A 155 -2.26 -19.24 1.73
C GLU A 155 -1.92 -19.59 3.19
N PRO A 156 -1.99 -18.65 4.12
CA PRO A 156 -1.64 -18.93 5.51
C PRO A 156 -2.61 -19.90 6.18
N LEU A 157 -3.90 -19.81 5.86
CA LEU A 157 -4.96 -20.56 6.55
C LEU A 157 -5.34 -21.87 5.83
N LEU A 158 -4.37 -22.56 5.22
CA LEU A 158 -4.57 -23.93 4.73
C LEU A 158 -4.89 -24.89 5.90
N VAL A 159 -5.76 -25.88 5.69
CA VAL A 159 -6.14 -26.86 6.71
C VAL A 159 -4.89 -27.51 7.37
N GLN A 160 -3.86 -27.83 6.58
CA GLN A 160 -2.63 -28.43 7.10
C GLN A 160 -1.82 -27.50 8.01
N ASN A 161 -1.99 -26.19 7.92
CA ASN A 161 -1.28 -25.21 8.75
C ASN A 161 -1.93 -25.01 10.12
N ARG A 162 -3.09 -25.64 10.38
CA ARG A 162 -3.91 -25.44 11.58
C ARG A 162 -3.12 -25.56 12.89
N LYS A 163 -2.23 -26.57 13.00
CA LYS A 163 -1.44 -26.82 14.21
C LYS A 163 -0.45 -25.69 14.49
N ILE A 164 0.28 -25.26 13.47
CA ILE A 164 1.29 -24.22 13.64
C ILE A 164 0.65 -22.84 13.86
N ILE A 165 -0.48 -22.56 13.20
CA ILE A 165 -1.25 -21.32 13.43
C ILE A 165 -1.75 -21.26 14.87
N SER A 166 -2.26 -22.36 15.42
CA SER A 166 -2.66 -22.42 16.84
C SER A 166 -1.48 -22.10 17.76
N TYR A 167 -0.31 -22.70 17.49
CA TYR A 167 0.89 -22.44 18.28
C TYR A 167 1.30 -20.95 18.22
N ILE A 168 1.30 -20.35 17.02
CA ILE A 168 1.61 -18.92 16.82
C ILE A 168 0.65 -18.05 17.64
N ILE A 169 -0.66 -18.32 17.55
CA ILE A 169 -1.68 -17.54 18.27
C ILE A 169 -1.53 -17.69 19.77
N ASP A 170 -1.37 -18.92 20.28
CA ASP A 170 -1.21 -19.16 21.72
C ASP A 170 0.08 -18.52 22.26
N ARG A 171 1.16 -18.60 21.51
CA ARG A 171 2.44 -17.98 21.88
C ARG A 171 2.35 -16.46 21.88
N GLY A 172 1.76 -15.89 20.81
CA GLY A 172 1.62 -14.44 20.67
C GLY A 172 0.64 -13.82 21.68
N LYS A 173 -0.47 -14.49 21.98
CA LYS A 173 -1.41 -14.05 23.03
C LYS A 173 -0.73 -13.88 24.38
N ARG A 174 0.14 -14.81 24.77
CA ARG A 174 0.93 -14.71 26.02
C ARG A 174 1.86 -13.49 26.02
N LEU A 175 2.24 -12.99 24.85
CA LEU A 175 3.06 -11.79 24.66
C LEU A 175 2.21 -10.52 24.39
N GLY A 176 0.88 -10.64 24.44
CA GLY A 176 -0.06 -9.53 24.23
C GLY A 176 -0.29 -9.14 22.78
N PHE A 177 -0.01 -10.05 21.81
CA PHE A 177 -0.31 -9.83 20.40
C PHE A 177 -1.73 -10.26 20.04
N THR A 178 -2.33 -9.53 19.11
CA THR A 178 -3.49 -9.92 18.30
C THR A 178 -3.04 -10.35 16.91
N PHE A 179 -3.95 -10.92 16.13
CA PHE A 179 -3.62 -11.43 14.81
C PHE A 179 -4.57 -10.92 13.75
N SER A 180 -4.03 -10.72 12.55
CA SER A 180 -4.76 -10.51 11.32
C SER A 180 -4.30 -11.54 10.28
N ALA A 181 -5.12 -11.80 9.25
CA ALA A 181 -4.68 -12.63 8.13
C ALA A 181 -5.09 -12.04 6.79
N ILE A 182 -4.20 -12.18 5.80
CA ILE A 182 -4.52 -11.98 4.39
C ILE A 182 -4.68 -13.36 3.79
N THR A 183 -5.90 -13.70 3.36
CA THR A 183 -6.27 -15.07 3.01
C THR A 183 -7.19 -15.10 1.79
N ASN A 184 -7.22 -16.25 1.10
CA ASN A 184 -8.24 -16.50 0.09
C ASN A 184 -9.62 -16.83 0.70
N GLY A 185 -9.67 -17.11 1.99
CA GLY A 185 -10.91 -17.34 2.73
C GLY A 185 -11.54 -18.74 2.55
N TYR A 186 -10.92 -19.64 1.79
CA TYR A 186 -11.54 -20.93 1.42
C TYR A 186 -11.64 -21.94 2.57
N ASP A 187 -10.62 -22.00 3.42
CA ASP A 187 -10.51 -23.00 4.49
C ASP A 187 -10.83 -22.46 5.90
N LEU A 188 -11.52 -21.31 6.00
CA LEU A 188 -11.79 -20.62 7.29
C LEU A 188 -12.57 -21.47 8.30
N VAL A 189 -13.44 -22.39 7.86
CA VAL A 189 -14.16 -23.30 8.77
C VAL A 189 -13.18 -24.08 9.65
N ALA A 190 -12.01 -24.47 9.15
CA ALA A 190 -11.00 -25.18 9.93
C ALA A 190 -10.38 -24.31 11.06
N TYR A 191 -10.65 -23.04 11.07
CA TYR A 191 -10.12 -22.04 12.01
C TYR A 191 -11.20 -21.36 12.85
N GLU A 192 -12.45 -21.84 12.80
CA GLU A 192 -13.61 -21.18 13.42
C GLU A 192 -13.38 -20.84 14.90
N ASP A 193 -12.75 -21.71 15.66
CA ASP A 193 -12.45 -21.51 17.10
C ASP A 193 -11.35 -20.48 17.37
N LEU A 194 -10.51 -20.16 16.36
CA LEU A 194 -9.50 -19.11 16.42
C LEU A 194 -9.99 -17.75 15.90
N LEU A 195 -11.15 -17.74 15.21
CA LEU A 195 -11.78 -16.51 14.72
C LEU A 195 -12.48 -15.79 15.89
N SER A 196 -11.84 -14.76 16.40
CA SER A 196 -12.38 -13.96 17.51
C SER A 196 -11.61 -12.63 17.63
N PRO A 197 -12.17 -11.62 18.33
CA PRO A 197 -11.44 -10.37 18.63
C PRO A 197 -10.12 -10.58 19.36
N ASP A 198 -10.00 -11.64 20.15
CA ASP A 198 -8.77 -11.99 20.91
C ASP A 198 -7.86 -12.97 20.14
N GLY A 199 -8.29 -13.52 19.02
CA GLY A 199 -7.55 -14.43 18.18
C GLY A 199 -7.14 -13.79 16.87
N ILE A 200 -7.66 -14.34 15.75
CA ILE A 200 -7.61 -13.70 14.44
C ILE A 200 -8.74 -12.68 14.41
N ALA A 201 -8.42 -11.42 14.68
CA ALA A 201 -9.38 -10.33 14.87
C ALA A 201 -9.74 -9.62 13.56
N PHE A 202 -8.91 -9.74 12.53
CA PHE A 202 -9.09 -9.11 11.24
C PHE A 202 -8.72 -10.05 10.10
N LEU A 203 -9.56 -10.07 9.07
CA LEU A 203 -9.32 -10.80 7.82
C LEU A 203 -9.42 -9.85 6.62
N GLN A 204 -8.40 -9.86 5.76
CA GLN A 204 -8.54 -9.39 4.40
C GLN A 204 -8.79 -10.59 3.49
N ILE A 205 -9.95 -10.63 2.85
CA ILE A 205 -10.36 -11.74 1.96
C ILE A 205 -10.53 -11.21 0.54
N THR A 206 -9.95 -11.91 -0.44
CA THR A 206 -10.06 -11.49 -1.85
C THR A 206 -11.27 -12.13 -2.53
N VAL A 207 -12.13 -11.28 -3.11
CA VAL A 207 -13.27 -11.68 -3.96
C VAL A 207 -13.22 -10.86 -5.25
N ASP A 208 -12.88 -11.48 -6.38
CA ASP A 208 -12.54 -10.79 -7.63
C ASP A 208 -13.71 -10.64 -8.61
N GLY A 209 -14.86 -10.16 -8.15
CA GLY A 209 -16.04 -9.94 -8.97
C GLY A 209 -17.18 -10.89 -8.64
N VAL A 210 -18.16 -10.97 -9.53
CA VAL A 210 -19.28 -11.90 -9.44
C VAL A 210 -18.83 -13.35 -9.66
N ARG A 211 -19.71 -14.32 -9.39
CA ARG A 211 -19.41 -15.75 -9.35
C ARG A 211 -18.52 -16.25 -10.48
N ASP A 212 -18.89 -15.96 -11.73
CA ASP A 212 -18.18 -16.51 -12.90
C ASP A 212 -16.80 -15.89 -13.06
N HIS A 213 -16.69 -14.56 -12.93
CA HIS A 213 -15.40 -13.88 -12.93
C HIS A 213 -14.51 -14.30 -11.76
N HIS A 214 -15.08 -14.39 -10.55
CA HIS A 214 -14.32 -14.85 -9.40
C HIS A 214 -13.77 -16.27 -9.63
N ASN A 215 -14.61 -17.23 -10.00
CA ASN A 215 -14.20 -18.62 -10.17
C ASN A 215 -13.20 -18.83 -11.31
N SER A 216 -13.23 -18.01 -12.36
CA SER A 216 -12.24 -18.05 -13.45
C SER A 216 -10.87 -17.49 -13.04
N ARG A 217 -10.81 -16.67 -12.00
CA ARG A 217 -9.60 -15.99 -11.54
C ARG A 217 -9.03 -16.58 -10.25
N ARG A 218 -9.89 -16.97 -9.33
CA ARG A 218 -9.53 -17.56 -8.02
C ARG A 218 -9.67 -19.08 -8.08
N ILE A 219 -8.86 -19.70 -8.95
CA ILE A 219 -8.96 -21.11 -9.33
C ILE A 219 -8.41 -22.00 -8.22
N HIS A 220 -9.24 -22.87 -7.64
CA HIS A 220 -8.77 -23.91 -6.71
C HIS A 220 -7.94 -24.95 -7.46
N CYS A 221 -6.84 -25.44 -6.86
CA CYS A 221 -5.90 -26.37 -7.50
C CYS A 221 -6.53 -27.70 -7.94
N GLN A 222 -7.69 -28.06 -7.37
CA GLN A 222 -8.48 -29.24 -7.73
C GLN A 222 -9.72 -28.90 -8.57
N GLY A 223 -9.85 -27.65 -9.03
CA GLY A 223 -10.95 -27.22 -9.91
C GLY A 223 -12.30 -27.01 -9.20
N PHE A 224 -12.33 -26.98 -7.87
CA PHE A 224 -13.58 -26.69 -7.14
C PHE A 224 -14.00 -25.23 -7.28
N PRO A 225 -15.31 -24.92 -7.36
CA PRO A 225 -15.80 -23.55 -7.32
C PRO A 225 -15.50 -22.94 -5.93
N THR A 226 -15.12 -21.67 -5.92
CA THR A 226 -14.61 -21.03 -4.70
C THR A 226 -15.53 -19.93 -4.17
N PHE A 227 -16.32 -19.28 -5.04
CA PHE A 227 -17.10 -18.09 -4.72
C PHE A 227 -18.04 -18.28 -3.53
N ASP A 228 -18.97 -19.24 -3.61
CA ASP A 228 -20.01 -19.41 -2.57
C ASP A 228 -19.41 -19.78 -1.22
N ARG A 229 -18.45 -20.70 -1.22
CA ARG A 229 -17.76 -21.12 -0.01
C ARG A 229 -17.05 -19.95 0.68
N ILE A 230 -16.44 -19.06 -0.10
CA ILE A 230 -15.77 -17.86 0.46
C ILE A 230 -16.83 -16.91 1.04
N LEU A 231 -17.96 -16.71 0.36
CA LEU A 231 -19.04 -15.87 0.91
C LEU A 231 -19.58 -16.43 2.24
N ASP A 232 -19.87 -17.75 2.30
CA ASP A 232 -20.30 -18.38 3.55
C ASP A 232 -19.29 -18.20 4.69
N ASN A 233 -18.00 -18.31 4.37
CA ASN A 233 -16.90 -18.12 5.30
C ASN A 233 -16.73 -16.65 5.75
N ILE A 234 -17.05 -15.68 4.91
CA ILE A 234 -17.16 -14.27 5.32
C ILE A 234 -18.26 -14.14 6.38
N GLY A 235 -19.44 -14.72 6.12
CA GLY A 235 -20.55 -14.74 7.09
C GLY A 235 -20.19 -15.43 8.41
N LEU A 236 -19.45 -16.53 8.37
CA LEU A 236 -18.91 -17.20 9.55
C LEU A 236 -18.00 -16.25 10.37
N ALA A 237 -17.04 -15.60 9.73
CA ALA A 237 -16.09 -14.69 10.39
C ALA A 237 -16.83 -13.50 11.05
N LEU A 238 -17.79 -12.90 10.34
CA LEU A 238 -18.60 -11.80 10.88
C LEU A 238 -19.43 -12.24 12.11
N LYS A 239 -20.03 -13.43 12.07
CA LYS A 239 -20.75 -14.01 13.23
C LYS A 239 -19.84 -14.27 14.43
N ARG A 240 -18.57 -14.54 14.21
CA ARG A 240 -17.54 -14.74 15.25
C ARG A 240 -16.97 -13.41 15.78
N GLY A 241 -17.47 -12.25 15.31
CA GLY A 241 -17.00 -10.93 15.73
C GLY A 241 -15.67 -10.51 15.13
N VAL A 242 -15.27 -11.11 14.01
CA VAL A 242 -14.05 -10.77 13.28
C VAL A 242 -14.34 -9.66 12.28
N GLN A 243 -13.47 -8.67 12.24
CA GLN A 243 -13.54 -7.64 11.21
C GLN A 243 -13.10 -8.22 9.86
N VAL A 244 -13.91 -8.04 8.83
CA VAL A 244 -13.63 -8.54 7.47
C VAL A 244 -13.55 -7.38 6.49
N SER A 245 -12.44 -7.31 5.76
CA SER A 245 -12.28 -6.41 4.62
C SER A 245 -12.20 -7.23 3.33
N VAL A 246 -13.22 -7.13 2.50
CA VAL A 246 -13.19 -7.74 1.17
C VAL A 246 -12.40 -6.85 0.22
N ARG A 247 -11.39 -7.44 -0.43
CA ARG A 247 -10.58 -6.80 -1.48
C ARG A 247 -10.95 -7.37 -2.84
N VAL A 248 -11.21 -6.49 -3.80
CA VAL A 248 -11.32 -6.84 -5.22
C VAL A 248 -10.04 -6.39 -5.93
N ASN A 249 -9.30 -7.30 -6.55
CA ASN A 249 -8.22 -6.94 -7.47
C ASN A 249 -8.87 -6.64 -8.82
N THR A 250 -8.89 -5.37 -9.18
CA THR A 250 -9.77 -4.84 -10.23
C THR A 250 -8.99 -4.55 -11.52
N ASP A 251 -9.51 -5.03 -12.63
CA ASP A 251 -9.04 -4.75 -13.98
C ASP A 251 -10.21 -4.39 -14.92
N ARG A 252 -9.99 -4.44 -16.25
CA ARG A 252 -11.02 -4.11 -17.25
C ARG A 252 -12.19 -5.09 -17.28
N GLU A 253 -11.96 -6.33 -16.87
CA GLU A 253 -12.96 -7.40 -16.99
C GLU A 253 -13.96 -7.35 -15.83
N ASN A 254 -13.49 -7.03 -14.61
CA ASN A 254 -14.34 -7.12 -13.40
C ASN A 254 -14.73 -5.78 -12.77
N ILE A 255 -14.28 -4.64 -13.32
CA ILE A 255 -14.63 -3.33 -12.73
C ILE A 255 -16.14 -3.05 -12.79
N GLU A 256 -16.82 -3.55 -13.80
CA GLU A 256 -18.28 -3.39 -13.93
C GLU A 256 -19.05 -4.30 -12.95
N ASP A 257 -18.41 -5.35 -12.42
CA ASP A 257 -19.02 -6.27 -11.45
C ASP A 257 -19.22 -5.64 -10.08
N LEU A 258 -18.48 -4.56 -9.73
CA LEU A 258 -18.46 -4.01 -8.39
C LEU A 258 -19.86 -3.69 -7.84
N LYS A 259 -20.75 -3.18 -8.69
CA LYS A 259 -22.13 -2.86 -8.29
C LYS A 259 -22.96 -4.11 -8.02
N GLU A 260 -22.83 -5.13 -8.85
CA GLU A 260 -23.56 -6.39 -8.67
C GLU A 260 -23.00 -7.17 -7.47
N LEU A 261 -21.68 -7.18 -7.28
CA LEU A 261 -21.04 -7.78 -6.12
C LEU A 261 -21.48 -7.10 -4.82
N GLN A 262 -21.60 -5.77 -4.80
CA GLN A 262 -22.20 -5.04 -3.68
C GLN A 262 -23.64 -5.51 -3.40
N ALA A 263 -24.49 -5.61 -4.42
CA ALA A 263 -25.87 -6.09 -4.26
C ALA A 263 -25.92 -7.54 -3.71
N ILE A 264 -24.93 -8.38 -4.00
CA ILE A 264 -24.79 -9.70 -3.37
C ILE A 264 -24.50 -9.56 -1.87
N PHE A 265 -23.57 -8.70 -1.47
CA PHE A 265 -23.24 -8.48 -0.05
C PHE A 265 -24.42 -7.84 0.73
N GLU A 266 -25.19 -6.95 0.08
CA GLU A 266 -26.41 -6.38 0.65
C GLU A 266 -27.47 -7.48 0.91
N ARG A 267 -27.72 -8.37 -0.06
CA ARG A 267 -28.65 -9.51 0.11
C ARG A 267 -28.21 -10.47 1.24
N LEU A 268 -26.90 -10.61 1.45
CA LEU A 268 -26.35 -11.41 2.53
C LEU A 268 -26.28 -10.63 3.87
N GLN A 269 -26.73 -9.38 3.90
CA GLN A 269 -26.73 -8.48 5.07
C GLN A 269 -25.30 -8.22 5.64
N TYR A 270 -24.28 -8.26 4.78
CA TYR A 270 -22.90 -7.99 5.21
C TYR A 270 -22.63 -6.50 5.28
N VAL A 271 -23.20 -5.72 4.35
CA VAL A 271 -22.94 -4.26 4.25
C VAL A 271 -23.40 -3.51 5.49
N GLU A 272 -24.50 -3.97 6.14
CA GLU A 272 -25.01 -3.37 7.38
C GLU A 272 -24.20 -3.75 8.63
N ASN A 273 -23.30 -4.74 8.51
CA ASN A 273 -22.47 -5.15 9.64
C ASN A 273 -21.29 -4.18 9.82
N PRO A 274 -21.12 -3.51 10.97
CA PRO A 274 -20.05 -2.55 11.21
C PRO A 274 -18.62 -3.18 11.15
N LEU A 275 -18.52 -4.52 11.18
CA LEU A 275 -17.27 -5.25 11.05
C LEU A 275 -16.92 -5.56 9.60
N PHE A 276 -17.81 -5.24 8.64
CA PHE A 276 -17.59 -5.49 7.22
C PHE A 276 -17.13 -4.23 6.50
N SER A 277 -16.17 -4.39 5.63
CA SER A 277 -15.73 -3.35 4.68
C SER A 277 -15.37 -3.97 3.35
N MET A 278 -15.41 -3.16 2.28
CA MET A 278 -15.06 -3.60 0.94
C MET A 278 -14.25 -2.54 0.22
N ASN A 279 -13.19 -2.96 -0.45
CA ASN A 279 -12.33 -2.08 -1.20
C ASN A 279 -11.99 -2.67 -2.57
N SER A 280 -11.77 -1.78 -3.53
CA SER A 280 -11.34 -2.09 -4.89
C SER A 280 -9.93 -1.54 -5.09
N ALA A 281 -9.00 -2.40 -5.48
CA ALA A 281 -7.61 -2.04 -5.74
C ALA A 281 -7.24 -2.38 -7.17
N LEU A 282 -6.53 -1.49 -7.83
CA LEU A 282 -6.02 -1.72 -9.19
C LEU A 282 -5.13 -2.97 -9.22
N LEU A 283 -5.44 -3.89 -10.13
CA LEU A 283 -4.57 -5.03 -10.38
C LEU A 283 -3.28 -4.56 -11.05
N VAL A 284 -2.15 -4.91 -10.45
CA VAL A 284 -0.82 -4.55 -10.94
C VAL A 284 -0.23 -5.69 -11.75
N ASP A 285 0.39 -5.36 -12.87
CA ASP A 285 1.16 -6.31 -13.67
C ASP A 285 2.52 -6.58 -13.01
N TYR A 286 2.75 -7.81 -12.61
CA TYR A 286 4.02 -8.30 -12.07
C TYR A 286 4.84 -9.10 -13.09
N SER A 287 4.35 -9.24 -14.33
CA SER A 287 5.10 -9.92 -15.39
C SER A 287 6.33 -9.10 -15.80
N GLU A 288 7.44 -9.77 -16.08
CA GLU A 288 8.67 -9.13 -16.57
C GLU A 288 8.62 -8.92 -18.10
N SER A 289 7.62 -9.49 -18.78
CA SER A 289 7.48 -9.40 -20.24
C SER A 289 6.31 -8.48 -20.61
N GLU A 290 6.57 -7.51 -21.47
CA GLU A 290 5.54 -6.65 -22.08
C GLU A 290 4.52 -7.43 -22.94
N THR A 291 4.72 -8.74 -23.14
CA THR A 291 3.96 -9.58 -24.08
C THR A 291 2.97 -10.53 -23.41
N ASP A 292 2.99 -10.71 -22.09
CA ASP A 292 2.05 -11.61 -21.38
C ASP A 292 0.79 -10.84 -20.95
N ASN A 293 0.08 -10.30 -21.94
CA ASN A 293 -1.16 -9.54 -21.80
C ASN A 293 -2.39 -10.45 -21.59
N THR A 294 -2.33 -11.45 -20.71
CA THR A 294 -3.48 -12.28 -20.37
C THR A 294 -4.54 -11.56 -19.53
N TYR A 295 -4.20 -10.39 -18.96
CA TYR A 295 -5.11 -9.52 -18.23
C TYR A 295 -5.18 -8.13 -18.84
N HIS A 296 -6.39 -7.62 -18.99
CA HIS A 296 -6.64 -6.27 -19.46
C HIS A 296 -6.43 -5.26 -18.30
N TYR A 297 -5.16 -4.97 -17.94
CA TYR A 297 -4.83 -3.99 -16.94
C TYR A 297 -5.45 -2.63 -17.26
N LEU A 298 -5.98 -1.98 -16.22
CA LEU A 298 -6.41 -0.60 -16.30
C LEU A 298 -5.21 0.33 -15.97
N THR A 299 -5.13 1.46 -16.65
CA THR A 299 -4.33 2.57 -16.13
C THR A 299 -4.99 3.13 -14.88
N GLN A 300 -4.21 3.77 -14.01
CA GLN A 300 -4.75 4.41 -12.80
C GLN A 300 -5.86 5.43 -13.13
N ARG A 301 -5.70 6.18 -14.22
CA ARG A 301 -6.72 7.15 -14.68
C ARG A 301 -8.02 6.46 -15.09
N GLU A 302 -7.94 5.41 -15.89
CA GLU A 302 -9.13 4.63 -16.29
C GLU A 302 -9.83 4.00 -15.10
N PHE A 303 -9.06 3.45 -14.15
CA PHE A 303 -9.60 2.86 -12.93
C PHE A 303 -10.37 3.90 -12.11
N ILE A 304 -9.79 5.07 -11.85
CA ILE A 304 -10.45 6.15 -11.12
C ILE A 304 -11.73 6.60 -11.83
N GLN A 305 -11.69 6.81 -13.14
CA GLN A 305 -12.84 7.23 -13.92
C GLN A 305 -13.97 6.19 -13.86
N LYS A 306 -13.66 4.92 -14.13
CA LYS A 306 -14.65 3.82 -14.12
C LYS A 306 -15.20 3.57 -12.72
N HIS A 307 -14.34 3.57 -11.70
CA HIS A 307 -14.75 3.40 -10.31
C HIS A 307 -15.73 4.50 -9.86
N SER A 308 -15.47 5.76 -10.20
CA SER A 308 -16.38 6.87 -9.87
C SER A 308 -17.73 6.77 -10.60
N VAL A 309 -17.76 6.23 -11.82
CA VAL A 309 -18.98 6.02 -12.60
C VAL A 309 -19.79 4.83 -12.10
N SER A 310 -19.14 3.79 -11.54
CA SER A 310 -19.81 2.58 -11.04
C SER A 310 -20.83 2.85 -9.95
N LYS A 311 -20.68 3.98 -9.19
CA LYS A 311 -21.51 4.35 -8.03
C LYS A 311 -21.60 3.23 -6.98
N SER A 312 -20.61 2.36 -6.93
CA SER A 312 -20.50 1.34 -5.89
C SER A 312 -19.98 1.97 -4.59
N GLN A 313 -20.26 1.32 -3.45
CA GLN A 313 -19.76 1.73 -2.13
C GLN A 313 -18.35 1.14 -1.83
N PHE A 314 -17.73 0.46 -2.79
CA PHE A 314 -16.36 0.01 -2.64
C PHE A 314 -15.44 1.21 -2.44
N GLU A 315 -14.65 1.18 -1.39
CA GLU A 315 -13.63 2.18 -1.18
C GLU A 315 -12.55 2.02 -2.26
N TYR A 316 -12.14 3.12 -2.86
CA TYR A 316 -10.98 3.16 -3.74
C TYR A 316 -9.71 3.01 -2.90
N GLN A 317 -8.93 1.98 -3.16
CA GLN A 317 -7.63 1.79 -2.51
C GLN A 317 -6.50 2.26 -3.42
N ASP A 318 -5.91 3.38 -3.08
CA ASP A 318 -4.71 3.92 -3.72
C ASP A 318 -3.62 4.19 -2.67
N TYR A 319 -2.40 3.89 -3.02
CA TYR A 319 -1.23 4.15 -2.17
C TYR A 319 -0.43 5.36 -2.65
N GLY A 320 -0.89 6.04 -3.70
CA GLY A 320 -0.18 7.10 -4.39
C GLY A 320 -0.60 8.53 -4.02
N VAL A 321 -0.33 9.42 -4.97
CA VAL A 321 -0.61 10.86 -4.84
C VAL A 321 -2.11 11.16 -4.89
N PHE A 322 -2.88 10.34 -5.60
CA PHE A 322 -4.32 10.58 -5.80
C PHE A 322 -5.09 10.62 -4.49
N ASP A 323 -4.95 9.61 -3.62
CA ASP A 323 -5.66 9.58 -2.32
C ASP A 323 -5.32 10.80 -1.47
N LYS A 324 -4.04 11.21 -1.43
CA LYS A 324 -3.62 12.40 -0.67
C LYS A 324 -4.29 13.68 -1.17
N LEU A 325 -4.37 13.86 -2.49
CA LEU A 325 -5.07 14.98 -3.09
C LEU A 325 -6.57 14.90 -2.88
N TYR A 326 -7.16 13.72 -3.02
CA TYR A 326 -8.57 13.49 -2.76
C TYR A 326 -8.94 13.84 -1.31
N GLN A 327 -8.15 13.37 -0.33
CA GLN A 327 -8.36 13.70 1.08
C GLN A 327 -8.23 15.22 1.34
N ALA A 328 -7.26 15.87 0.70
CA ALA A 328 -7.03 17.30 0.87
C ALA A 328 -8.16 18.15 0.25
N ILE A 329 -8.58 17.82 -0.96
CA ILE A 329 -9.56 18.61 -1.73
C ILE A 329 -10.99 18.32 -1.23
N MET A 330 -11.36 17.03 -1.19
CA MET A 330 -12.75 16.63 -0.92
C MET A 330 -13.07 16.57 0.58
N ARG A 331 -12.11 16.18 1.42
CA ARG A 331 -12.31 16.06 2.87
C ARG A 331 -11.67 17.20 3.67
N LYS A 332 -11.10 18.20 2.99
CA LYS A 332 -10.45 19.38 3.58
C LYS A 332 -9.39 19.04 4.63
N LYS A 333 -8.71 17.90 4.47
CA LYS A 333 -7.59 17.53 5.32
C LYS A 333 -6.32 18.25 4.86
N PRO A 334 -5.39 18.58 5.76
CA PRO A 334 -4.07 19.06 5.35
C PRO A 334 -3.38 18.08 4.41
N LEU A 335 -2.69 18.60 3.39
CA LEU A 335 -1.91 17.77 2.50
C LEU A 335 -0.75 17.12 3.26
N SER A 336 -0.65 15.80 3.19
CA SER A 336 0.37 15.05 3.93
C SER A 336 1.61 14.84 3.08
N PHE A 337 2.78 15.06 3.69
CA PHE A 337 4.09 14.89 3.07
C PHE A 337 4.82 13.67 3.62
N HIS A 338 5.44 12.91 2.73
CA HIS A 338 6.14 11.68 3.05
C HIS A 338 7.50 11.63 2.35
N PRO A 339 8.57 11.25 3.04
CA PRO A 339 9.91 11.09 2.46
C PRO A 339 10.06 9.79 1.70
N ILE A 340 9.16 8.82 1.95
CA ILE A 340 9.14 7.44 1.49
C ILE A 340 7.73 7.07 1.00
N PHE A 341 7.65 6.05 0.19
CA PHE A 341 6.38 5.53 -0.32
C PHE A 341 5.59 4.78 0.76
N CYS A 342 6.24 3.87 1.47
CA CYS A 342 5.61 3.03 2.48
C CYS A 342 6.59 2.62 3.59
N ARG A 343 6.09 1.88 4.58
CA ARG A 343 6.84 1.44 5.76
C ARG A 343 7.87 0.35 5.49
N ALA A 344 7.88 -0.27 4.32
CA ALA A 344 8.89 -1.25 3.94
C ALA A 344 10.33 -0.69 4.04
N GLN A 345 10.47 0.65 3.95
CA GLN A 345 11.76 1.35 4.00
C GLN A 345 12.20 1.69 5.43
N THR A 346 11.33 1.60 6.44
CA THR A 346 11.61 2.11 7.80
C THR A 346 11.15 1.22 8.94
N GLY A 347 10.22 0.31 8.73
CA GLY A 347 9.64 -0.40 9.88
C GLY A 347 8.68 -1.53 9.58
N SER A 348 8.77 -2.17 8.43
CA SER A 348 8.06 -3.40 8.12
C SER A 348 9.04 -4.57 8.07
N PHE A 349 8.71 -5.66 8.75
CA PHE A 349 9.52 -6.86 8.83
C PHE A 349 8.65 -8.07 8.55
N VAL A 350 9.00 -8.83 7.53
CA VAL A 350 8.28 -10.02 7.06
C VAL A 350 9.18 -11.23 7.29
N PHE A 351 8.77 -12.12 8.17
CA PHE A 351 9.48 -13.34 8.56
C PHE A 351 8.96 -14.52 7.73
N ASP A 352 9.85 -15.32 7.18
CA ASP A 352 9.49 -16.51 6.42
C ASP A 352 9.88 -17.83 7.14
N PRO A 353 9.38 -19.00 6.71
CA PRO A 353 9.68 -20.29 7.36
C PRO A 353 11.10 -20.79 7.12
N TYR A 354 11.94 -20.05 6.38
CA TYR A 354 13.37 -20.39 6.18
C TYR A 354 14.30 -19.61 7.12
N GLY A 355 13.74 -18.76 8.00
CA GLY A 355 14.53 -17.95 8.91
C GLY A 355 14.95 -16.61 8.34
N ASN A 356 14.41 -16.21 7.19
CA ASN A 356 14.72 -14.95 6.53
C ASN A 356 13.79 -13.83 6.97
N ILE A 357 14.30 -12.59 6.84
CA ILE A 357 13.55 -11.36 7.06
C ILE A 357 13.56 -10.54 5.77
N TYR A 358 12.37 -10.09 5.36
CA TYR A 358 12.16 -9.22 4.19
C TYR A 358 11.49 -7.92 4.64
N PRO A 359 11.68 -6.80 3.91
CA PRO A 359 11.04 -5.53 4.25
C PRO A 359 9.59 -5.42 3.75
N CYS A 360 9.22 -6.23 2.74
CA CYS A 360 7.93 -6.17 2.06
C CYS A 360 7.46 -7.56 1.62
N TRP A 361 6.16 -7.81 1.69
CA TRP A 361 5.57 -9.08 1.24
C TRP A 361 5.69 -9.31 -0.28
N GLU A 362 5.79 -8.26 -1.11
CA GLU A 362 5.95 -8.40 -2.57
C GLU A 362 7.32 -8.96 -2.99
N VAL A 363 8.28 -8.95 -2.09
CA VAL A 363 9.65 -9.42 -2.35
C VAL A 363 10.04 -10.67 -1.55
N VAL A 364 9.09 -11.28 -0.83
CA VAL A 364 9.36 -12.51 -0.07
C VAL A 364 9.81 -13.63 -0.99
N GLY A 365 10.72 -14.47 -0.50
CA GLY A 365 11.30 -15.57 -1.27
C GLY A 365 12.31 -15.17 -2.35
N ARG A 366 12.68 -13.88 -2.42
CA ARG A 366 13.70 -13.36 -3.34
C ARG A 366 14.97 -13.03 -2.56
N PRO A 367 16.05 -13.83 -2.70
CA PRO A 367 17.25 -13.69 -1.88
C PRO A 367 17.90 -12.30 -1.92
N GLU A 368 17.83 -11.62 -3.06
CA GLU A 368 18.37 -10.27 -3.27
C GLU A 368 17.69 -9.18 -2.42
N HIS A 369 16.51 -9.47 -1.88
CA HIS A 369 15.77 -8.60 -0.98
C HIS A 369 15.73 -9.08 0.46
N CYS A 370 16.47 -10.16 0.79
CA CYS A 370 16.57 -10.66 2.17
C CYS A 370 17.44 -9.70 2.99
N ILE A 371 16.82 -8.94 3.90
CA ILE A 371 17.49 -7.94 4.74
C ILE A 371 18.11 -8.53 6.01
N GLY A 372 17.87 -9.78 6.33
CA GLY A 372 18.45 -10.45 7.50
C GLY A 372 17.90 -11.84 7.77
N HIS A 373 18.45 -12.46 8.81
CA HIS A 373 18.08 -13.82 9.24
C HIS A 373 17.81 -13.83 10.74
N TYR A 374 16.66 -14.37 11.15
CA TYR A 374 16.25 -14.43 12.56
C TYR A 374 16.54 -15.79 13.23
N ALA A 375 16.88 -16.81 12.46
CA ALA A 375 17.21 -18.15 12.99
C ALA A 375 18.65 -18.26 13.49
N SER A 376 19.46 -17.20 13.40
CA SER A 376 20.86 -17.16 13.79
C SER A 376 21.02 -17.25 15.31
N ALA A 377 22.12 -17.84 15.77
CA ALA A 377 22.49 -17.83 17.18
C ALA A 377 22.80 -16.36 17.61
N GLY A 378 22.11 -15.88 18.64
CA GLY A 378 22.36 -14.54 19.19
C GLY A 378 21.43 -13.43 18.67
N GLY A 379 20.32 -13.75 18.02
CA GLY A 379 19.31 -12.79 17.56
C GLY A 379 19.24 -12.66 16.03
N VAL A 380 19.12 -11.45 15.52
CA VAL A 380 19.02 -11.17 14.08
C VAL A 380 20.40 -10.86 13.50
N SER A 381 20.77 -11.57 12.44
CA SER A 381 21.91 -11.19 11.59
C SER A 381 21.42 -10.41 10.37
N TRP A 382 21.91 -9.17 10.20
CA TRP A 382 21.48 -8.30 9.11
C TRP A 382 22.31 -8.52 7.83
N SER A 383 21.62 -8.53 6.69
CA SER A 383 22.24 -8.49 5.36
C SER A 383 22.38 -7.03 4.96
N GLN A 384 23.58 -6.46 5.19
CA GLN A 384 23.80 -5.00 5.12
C GLN A 384 23.46 -4.38 3.77
N GLU A 385 23.90 -5.00 2.66
CA GLU A 385 23.66 -4.46 1.32
C GLU A 385 22.17 -4.37 0.95
N PRO A 386 21.36 -5.44 1.07
CA PRO A 386 19.91 -5.32 0.85
C PRO A 386 19.24 -4.32 1.80
N LEU A 387 19.62 -4.31 3.07
CA LEU A 387 19.05 -3.38 4.06
C LEU A 387 19.33 -1.92 3.68
N ASP A 388 20.58 -1.60 3.30
CA ASP A 388 20.98 -0.27 2.85
C ASP A 388 20.23 0.15 1.59
N ASN A 389 20.06 -0.75 0.62
CA ASN A 389 19.32 -0.46 -0.62
C ASN A 389 17.86 -0.06 -0.34
N TRP A 390 17.21 -0.73 0.62
CA TRP A 390 15.86 -0.37 1.03
C TRP A 390 15.82 0.93 1.82
N HIS A 391 16.74 1.17 2.74
CA HIS A 391 16.83 2.39 3.52
C HIS A 391 17.16 3.61 2.66
N LYS A 392 18.01 3.48 1.63
CA LYS A 392 18.37 4.56 0.71
C LYS A 392 17.30 4.88 -0.33
N ALA A 393 16.22 4.09 -0.42
CA ALA A 393 15.13 4.34 -1.36
C ALA A 393 14.20 5.48 -0.86
N HIS A 394 14.75 6.66 -0.53
CA HIS A 394 13.99 7.83 -0.11
C HIS A 394 14.43 9.11 -0.83
N ILE A 395 13.61 10.18 -0.73
CA ILE A 395 13.75 11.39 -1.54
C ILE A 395 15.14 12.01 -1.45
N SER A 396 15.70 12.14 -0.24
CA SER A 396 16.99 12.84 -0.06
C SER A 396 18.19 12.07 -0.63
N GLU A 397 18.08 10.76 -0.88
CA GLU A 397 19.14 9.94 -1.48
C GLU A 397 18.99 9.82 -3.02
N ILE A 398 17.82 10.14 -3.57
CA ILE A 398 17.55 9.99 -5.01
C ILE A 398 17.45 11.38 -5.65
N GLN A 399 18.54 11.81 -6.31
CA GLN A 399 18.62 13.14 -6.93
C GLN A 399 17.43 13.46 -7.85
N ALA A 400 16.98 12.52 -8.68
CA ALA A 400 15.80 12.71 -9.52
C ALA A 400 14.52 13.00 -8.74
N CYS A 401 14.44 12.57 -7.48
CA CYS A 401 13.32 12.85 -6.60
C CYS A 401 13.42 14.23 -5.96
N THR A 402 14.63 14.70 -5.58
CA THR A 402 14.79 16.02 -4.96
C THR A 402 14.35 17.15 -5.87
N VAL A 403 14.56 17.03 -7.18
CA VAL A 403 14.14 18.04 -8.18
C VAL A 403 12.69 17.85 -8.69
N CYS A 404 12.00 16.84 -8.22
CA CYS A 404 10.64 16.51 -8.68
C CYS A 404 9.59 17.31 -7.90
N LYS A 405 8.72 18.03 -8.60
CA LYS A 405 7.63 18.79 -7.96
C LYS A 405 6.62 17.94 -7.18
N TYR A 406 6.58 16.63 -7.42
CA TYR A 406 5.73 15.66 -6.70
C TYR A 406 6.45 14.94 -5.56
N ALA A 407 7.72 15.25 -5.30
CA ALA A 407 8.59 14.48 -4.41
C ALA A 407 7.91 14.08 -3.09
N LEU A 408 7.55 15.04 -2.26
CA LEU A 408 6.96 14.81 -0.93
C LEU A 408 5.52 14.27 -0.96
N LEU A 409 4.85 14.32 -2.11
CA LEU A 409 3.56 13.70 -2.33
C LEU A 409 3.69 12.23 -2.75
N CYS A 410 4.71 11.92 -3.56
CA CYS A 410 4.97 10.60 -4.13
C CYS A 410 5.76 9.68 -3.18
N GLY A 411 6.76 10.21 -2.46
CA GLY A 411 7.64 9.42 -1.60
C GLY A 411 8.53 8.45 -2.38
N CYS A 412 9.02 8.81 -3.55
CA CYS A 412 9.86 8.02 -4.48
C CYS A 412 9.14 6.86 -5.22
N GLY A 413 7.84 6.63 -4.97
CA GLY A 413 7.15 5.45 -5.49
C GLY A 413 7.54 4.14 -4.79
N CYS A 414 6.94 3.02 -5.21
CA CYS A 414 7.14 1.72 -4.57
C CYS A 414 8.57 1.17 -4.82
N PRO A 415 9.38 0.93 -3.78
CA PRO A 415 10.73 0.38 -3.96
C PRO A 415 10.76 -1.00 -4.60
N ALA A 416 9.78 -1.87 -4.30
CA ALA A 416 9.70 -3.20 -4.89
C ALA A 416 9.58 -3.17 -6.42
N HIS A 417 8.95 -2.11 -6.97
CA HIS A 417 8.84 -1.89 -8.41
C HIS A 417 10.00 -1.08 -8.98
N ASN A 418 10.45 -0.03 -8.26
CA ASN A 418 11.48 0.88 -8.75
C ASN A 418 12.87 0.27 -8.73
N LEU A 419 13.21 -0.55 -7.73
CA LEU A 419 14.50 -1.27 -7.66
C LEU A 419 14.68 -2.24 -8.84
N LYS A 420 13.57 -2.75 -9.42
CA LYS A 420 13.60 -3.60 -10.62
C LYS A 420 13.74 -2.81 -11.92
N ARG A 421 13.09 -1.66 -12.03
CA ARG A 421 12.91 -0.95 -13.31
C ARG A 421 13.83 0.25 -13.49
N HIS A 422 14.59 0.67 -12.48
CA HIS A 422 15.41 1.90 -12.46
C HIS A 422 14.68 3.17 -12.95
N HIS A 423 13.35 3.18 -12.94
CA HIS A 423 12.52 4.26 -13.46
C HIS A 423 11.49 4.72 -12.42
N CYS A 424 11.33 6.03 -12.33
CA CYS A 424 10.20 6.64 -11.65
C CYS A 424 8.90 6.20 -12.33
N LEU A 425 7.96 5.65 -11.58
CA LEU A 425 6.60 5.42 -12.08
C LEU A 425 5.92 6.80 -12.25
N ARG A 426 6.10 7.40 -13.43
CA ARG A 426 5.36 8.61 -13.85
C ARG A 426 4.08 8.24 -14.55
#